data_b99a449980c3d70515a780308e724a1d
#
_entry.id   b99a449980c3d70515a780308e724a1d
#
_cell.length_a   1.000
_cell.length_b   1.000
_cell.length_c   1.000
_cell.angle_alpha   90.00
_cell.angle_beta   90.00
_cell.angle_gamma   90.00
#
_symmetry.space_group_name_H-M   'P 1'
#
loop_
_entity.id
_entity.type
_entity.pdbx_description
1 polymer ?
#
loop_
_entity_poly.entity_id
_entity_poly.type
_entity_poly.pdbx_seq_one_letter_code
_entity_poly.pdbx_strand_id
1 'polypeptide(L)'
;LQKIFDGSLPMLFNNVKGKPHARAITNLFGDIRVVEEMFGWSDSRDRVKKVARALDRPLQSVIIPSEEAPVHQEVITDDLDVNKWITAIRHTPLETEITIGSGISCVIGDYFDGGSHIGYNRMNFRWGNVGTFQISPGSHMWQVMTEHYKDDQPIPLTMCFGVPPACTYVAGSGFDYAILPKGCDEVGIAGAIQGSPVRLVKCRTIDAYTLADAEYVLEGYLHPRDKRYETAESEKADVQGRFHFHPEWAGYMGKAYKAPTFHVTAITMRKREGKPLIFPLGVHTADDSNIDTSVRESAIYALCERLQPGIVQNVHIPYCMTDWGGCIIQVKKRNQIEEGWQRNFLSAILSCSQGMRLAIAVSEDVDIYSMDDIMWC
;
A
#
# COMPACT_ATOMS: atom_id res chain seq x y z
N LEU A 1 -5.72 19.18 -14.39
CA LEU A 1 -5.74 18.11 -15.40
C LEU A 1 -6.68 16.98 -14.98
N GLN A 2 -6.61 16.45 -13.77
CA GLN A 2 -7.53 15.40 -13.28
C GLN A 2 -9.01 15.74 -13.47
N LYS A 3 -9.42 16.99 -13.16
CA LYS A 3 -10.79 17.45 -13.40
C LYS A 3 -11.18 17.52 -14.87
N ILE A 4 -10.22 17.73 -15.79
CA ILE A 4 -10.48 17.81 -17.24
C ILE A 4 -10.76 16.41 -17.82
N PHE A 5 -10.16 15.36 -17.23
CA PHE A 5 -10.27 13.98 -17.71
C PHE A 5 -11.10 13.08 -16.79
N ASP A 6 -11.98 13.67 -15.96
CA ASP A 6 -12.82 12.96 -14.98
C ASP A 6 -12.03 12.00 -14.05
N GLY A 7 -10.74 12.26 -13.87
CA GLY A 7 -9.89 11.48 -12.99
C GLY A 7 -9.57 10.05 -13.46
N SER A 8 -9.99 9.65 -14.66
CA SER A 8 -9.92 8.25 -15.09
C SER A 8 -8.66 7.88 -15.88
N LEU A 9 -7.93 8.86 -16.42
CA LEU A 9 -6.78 8.56 -17.28
C LEU A 9 -5.44 8.67 -16.55
N PRO A 10 -4.55 7.68 -16.71
CA PRO A 10 -3.16 7.80 -16.28
C PRO A 10 -2.45 8.99 -16.93
N MET A 11 -1.67 9.73 -16.16
CA MET A 11 -0.92 10.89 -16.65
C MET A 11 0.57 10.68 -16.41
N LEU A 12 1.36 10.68 -17.50
CA LEU A 12 2.81 10.57 -17.45
C LEU A 12 3.48 11.94 -17.62
N PHE A 13 4.28 12.32 -16.64
CA PHE A 13 5.08 13.53 -16.61
C PHE A 13 6.54 13.18 -16.93
N ASN A 14 6.98 13.49 -18.16
CA ASN A 14 8.35 13.20 -18.61
C ASN A 14 9.38 14.24 -18.15
N ASN A 15 8.93 15.40 -17.70
CA ASN A 15 9.77 16.49 -17.21
C ASN A 15 9.23 17.00 -15.88
N VAL A 16 9.84 16.56 -14.79
CA VAL A 16 9.49 17.00 -13.44
C VAL A 16 10.37 18.20 -13.08
N LYS A 17 9.74 19.34 -12.73
CA LYS A 17 10.46 20.56 -12.36
C LYS A 17 11.39 20.31 -11.17
N GLY A 18 12.67 20.64 -11.33
CA GLY A 18 13.68 20.43 -10.29
C GLY A 18 14.20 18.98 -10.18
N LYS A 19 13.70 18.04 -10.99
CA LYS A 19 14.09 16.62 -11.00
C LYS A 19 14.35 16.15 -12.44
N PRO A 20 15.42 16.63 -13.12
CA PRO A 20 15.67 16.33 -14.53
C PRO A 20 15.93 14.85 -14.81
N HIS A 21 16.28 14.09 -13.78
CA HIS A 21 16.56 12.65 -13.81
C HIS A 21 15.33 11.77 -13.58
N ALA A 22 14.15 12.35 -13.33
CA ALA A 22 12.96 11.59 -12.95
C ALA A 22 11.76 11.83 -13.88
N ARG A 23 10.88 10.84 -13.94
CA ARG A 23 9.51 10.95 -14.45
C ARG A 23 8.53 10.69 -13.32
N ALA A 24 7.29 11.11 -13.48
CA ALA A 24 6.21 10.75 -12.57
C ALA A 24 5.00 10.27 -13.36
N ILE A 25 4.29 9.28 -12.83
CA ILE A 25 3.00 8.83 -13.33
C ILE A 25 1.97 8.97 -12.20
N THR A 26 0.79 9.45 -12.52
CA THR A 26 -0.33 9.54 -11.57
C THR A 26 -1.57 8.93 -12.18
N ASN A 27 -2.52 8.59 -11.35
CA ASN A 27 -3.79 8.00 -11.75
C ASN A 27 -3.66 6.68 -12.52
N LEU A 28 -2.62 5.89 -12.20
CA LEU A 28 -2.37 4.59 -12.84
C LEU A 28 -3.42 3.56 -12.44
N PHE A 29 -3.90 3.63 -11.21
CA PHE A 29 -4.95 2.77 -10.65
C PHE A 29 -6.30 3.49 -10.56
N GLY A 30 -6.42 4.68 -11.15
CA GLY A 30 -7.60 5.53 -11.02
C GLY A 30 -8.88 4.99 -11.70
N ASP A 31 -8.72 4.14 -12.71
CA ASP A 31 -9.82 3.42 -13.37
C ASP A 31 -9.64 1.92 -13.17
N ILE A 32 -10.60 1.29 -12.51
CA ILE A 32 -10.55 -0.15 -12.24
C ILE A 32 -10.44 -1.00 -13.53
N ARG A 33 -10.98 -0.52 -14.65
CA ARG A 33 -10.88 -1.20 -15.95
C ARG A 33 -9.45 -1.24 -16.46
N VAL A 34 -8.66 -0.19 -16.21
CA VAL A 34 -7.22 -0.15 -16.54
C VAL A 34 -6.48 -1.18 -15.69
N VAL A 35 -6.83 -1.29 -14.42
CA VAL A 35 -6.25 -2.29 -13.50
C VAL A 35 -6.61 -3.71 -13.94
N GLU A 36 -7.85 -3.95 -14.30
CA GLU A 36 -8.32 -5.24 -14.81
C GLU A 36 -7.58 -5.64 -16.09
N GLU A 37 -7.44 -4.71 -17.03
CA GLU A 37 -6.66 -4.93 -18.26
C GLU A 37 -5.18 -5.20 -17.97
N MET A 38 -4.56 -4.43 -17.05
CA MET A 38 -3.15 -4.59 -16.65
C MET A 38 -2.84 -6.00 -16.15
N PHE A 39 -3.77 -6.62 -15.41
CA PHE A 39 -3.60 -7.96 -14.84
C PHE A 39 -4.29 -9.07 -15.65
N GLY A 40 -4.93 -8.75 -16.78
CA GLY A 40 -5.65 -9.70 -17.62
C GLY A 40 -6.89 -10.29 -16.93
N TRP A 41 -7.57 -9.49 -16.14
CA TRP A 41 -8.85 -9.85 -15.52
C TRP A 41 -10.01 -9.45 -16.43
N SER A 42 -11.01 -10.31 -16.54
CA SER A 42 -12.15 -10.05 -17.43
C SER A 42 -13.15 -9.04 -16.86
N ASP A 43 -13.28 -9.01 -15.55
CA ASP A 43 -14.17 -8.12 -14.80
C ASP A 43 -13.86 -8.18 -13.30
N SER A 44 -14.58 -7.40 -12.51
CA SER A 44 -14.39 -7.32 -11.06
C SER A 44 -14.68 -8.63 -10.32
N ARG A 45 -15.53 -9.51 -10.85
CA ARG A 45 -15.78 -10.85 -10.25
C ARG A 45 -14.58 -11.77 -10.46
N ASP A 46 -14.01 -11.73 -11.66
CA ASP A 46 -12.80 -12.50 -11.98
C ASP A 46 -11.62 -12.00 -11.14
N ARG A 47 -11.46 -10.67 -11.02
CA ARG A 47 -10.47 -10.03 -10.15
C ARG A 47 -10.58 -10.55 -8.71
N VAL A 48 -11.75 -10.40 -8.09
CA VAL A 48 -11.98 -10.81 -6.69
C VAL A 48 -11.60 -12.27 -6.47
N LYS A 49 -12.00 -13.17 -7.38
CA LYS A 49 -11.70 -14.61 -7.29
C LYS A 49 -10.24 -14.94 -7.54
N LYS A 50 -9.59 -14.27 -8.49
CA LYS A 50 -8.16 -14.50 -8.79
C LYS A 50 -7.27 -14.02 -7.65
N VAL A 51 -7.54 -12.84 -7.11
CA VAL A 51 -6.79 -12.32 -5.96
C VAL A 51 -7.05 -13.15 -4.72
N ALA A 52 -8.28 -13.59 -4.46
CA ALA A 52 -8.57 -14.53 -3.37
C ALA A 52 -7.77 -15.84 -3.46
N ARG A 53 -7.59 -16.37 -4.67
CA ARG A 53 -6.71 -17.53 -4.89
C ARG A 53 -5.25 -17.22 -4.64
N ALA A 54 -4.78 -16.01 -5.00
CA ALA A 54 -3.42 -15.58 -4.76
C ALA A 54 -3.10 -15.49 -3.26
N LEU A 55 -4.08 -15.07 -2.43
CA LEU A 55 -3.95 -15.06 -0.97
C LEU A 55 -3.71 -16.47 -0.39
N ASP A 56 -4.36 -17.48 -0.95
CA ASP A 56 -4.22 -18.88 -0.50
C ASP A 56 -3.01 -19.60 -1.12
N ARG A 57 -2.48 -19.08 -2.22
CA ARG A 57 -1.41 -19.73 -3.01
C ARG A 57 -0.38 -18.70 -3.46
N PRO A 58 0.39 -18.11 -2.54
CA PRO A 58 1.45 -17.18 -2.89
C PRO A 58 2.52 -17.88 -3.77
N LEU A 59 3.09 -17.15 -4.71
CA LEU A 59 4.15 -17.62 -5.58
C LEU A 59 5.49 -17.18 -5.01
N GLN A 60 6.32 -18.13 -4.61
CA GLN A 60 7.62 -17.85 -3.98
C GLN A 60 8.47 -16.92 -4.83
N SER A 61 8.98 -15.85 -4.22
CA SER A 61 9.89 -14.90 -4.85
C SER A 61 11.24 -15.55 -5.19
N VAL A 62 11.98 -14.94 -6.12
CA VAL A 62 13.30 -15.41 -6.53
C VAL A 62 14.37 -14.35 -6.23
N ILE A 63 15.50 -14.77 -5.71
CA ILE A 63 16.64 -13.91 -5.48
C ILE A 63 17.51 -13.92 -6.73
N ILE A 64 17.84 -12.73 -7.24
CA ILE A 64 18.70 -12.55 -8.41
C ILE A 64 20.03 -11.89 -8.02
N PRO A 65 21.08 -12.09 -8.83
CA PRO A 65 22.36 -11.40 -8.64
C PRO A 65 22.22 -9.88 -8.78
N SER A 66 23.08 -9.13 -8.07
CA SER A 66 23.06 -7.66 -8.04
C SER A 66 23.21 -7.04 -9.44
N GLU A 67 24.03 -7.63 -10.29
CA GLU A 67 24.27 -7.20 -11.66
C GLU A 67 23.09 -7.36 -12.61
N GLU A 68 22.13 -8.21 -12.26
CA GLU A 68 20.88 -8.41 -13.00
C GLU A 68 19.73 -7.52 -12.48
N ALA A 69 19.93 -6.86 -11.33
CA ALA A 69 18.89 -6.06 -10.68
C ALA A 69 18.83 -4.65 -11.28
N PRO A 70 17.71 -4.27 -11.94
CA PRO A 70 17.56 -2.94 -12.50
C PRO A 70 17.76 -1.81 -11.48
N VAL A 71 17.32 -2.02 -10.24
CA VAL A 71 17.44 -1.04 -9.15
C VAL A 71 18.89 -0.81 -8.70
N HIS A 72 19.82 -1.70 -9.03
CA HIS A 72 21.24 -1.57 -8.69
C HIS A 72 22.10 -0.97 -9.84
N GLN A 73 21.49 -0.46 -10.89
CA GLN A 73 22.22 0.17 -12.00
C GLN A 73 22.96 1.44 -11.59
N GLU A 74 22.46 2.15 -10.58
CA GLU A 74 23.15 3.24 -9.89
C GLU A 74 23.00 3.07 -8.38
N VAL A 75 24.10 3.35 -7.67
CA VAL A 75 24.18 3.28 -6.20
C VAL A 75 24.80 4.56 -5.69
N ILE A 76 24.13 5.25 -4.79
CA ILE A 76 24.55 6.52 -4.20
C ILE A 76 24.70 6.26 -2.70
N THR A 77 25.90 6.49 -2.20
CA THR A 77 26.25 6.40 -0.78
C THR A 77 26.69 7.73 -0.17
N ASP A 78 26.99 8.70 -1.03
CA ASP A 78 27.32 10.08 -0.69
C ASP A 78 26.18 10.99 -1.11
N ASP A 79 26.03 12.18 -0.50
CA ASP A 79 24.97 13.15 -0.83
C ASP A 79 23.57 12.54 -0.76
N LEU A 80 23.28 11.91 0.36
CA LEU A 80 22.04 11.18 0.63
C LEU A 80 20.85 12.08 0.99
N ASP A 81 20.81 13.33 0.50
CA ASP A 81 19.60 14.16 0.66
C ASP A 81 18.45 13.56 -0.17
N VAL A 82 17.55 12.86 0.53
CA VAL A 82 16.43 12.16 -0.10
C VAL A 82 15.55 13.11 -0.91
N ASN A 83 15.34 14.34 -0.44
CA ASN A 83 14.53 15.32 -1.17
C ASN A 83 15.17 15.75 -2.49
N LYS A 84 16.46 15.56 -2.69
CA LYS A 84 17.12 15.78 -3.96
C LYS A 84 16.77 14.71 -4.99
N TRP A 85 16.64 13.47 -4.56
CA TRP A 85 16.50 12.30 -5.43
C TRP A 85 15.05 11.88 -5.65
N ILE A 86 14.26 11.79 -4.56
CA ILE A 86 12.88 11.33 -4.64
C ILE A 86 11.95 12.50 -5.01
N THR A 87 11.09 12.24 -5.99
CA THR A 87 10.07 13.21 -6.41
C THR A 87 8.91 13.16 -5.42
N ALA A 88 8.83 14.16 -4.56
CA ALA A 88 7.69 14.39 -3.69
C ALA A 88 7.08 15.76 -4.01
N ILE A 89 5.77 15.86 -3.86
CA ILE A 89 5.02 17.07 -4.17
C ILE A 89 4.29 17.60 -2.94
N ARG A 90 4.08 18.88 -2.87
CA ARG A 90 3.10 19.48 -1.95
C ARG A 90 1.72 19.37 -2.56
N HIS A 91 0.80 18.73 -1.88
CA HIS A 91 -0.56 18.52 -2.35
C HIS A 91 -1.44 19.74 -2.09
N THR A 92 -1.13 20.53 -1.05
CA THR A 92 -1.86 21.73 -0.67
C THR A 92 -0.91 22.80 -0.12
N PRO A 93 -1.28 24.11 -0.26
CA PRO A 93 -0.52 25.20 0.36
C PRO A 93 -0.42 25.10 1.89
N LEU A 94 -1.27 24.30 2.53
CA LEU A 94 -1.28 24.12 3.99
C LEU A 94 -0.25 23.07 4.47
N GLU A 95 0.35 22.30 3.57
CA GLU A 95 1.48 21.43 3.92
C GLU A 95 2.71 22.27 4.25
N THR A 96 3.21 22.11 5.46
CA THR A 96 4.41 22.84 5.91
C THR A 96 5.69 22.14 5.51
N GLU A 97 5.65 20.82 5.42
CA GLU A 97 6.78 19.95 5.02
C GLU A 97 6.43 19.14 3.77
N ILE A 98 7.45 18.66 3.07
CA ILE A 98 7.24 17.73 1.94
C ILE A 98 7.02 16.33 2.49
N THR A 99 5.83 15.78 2.23
CA THR A 99 5.49 14.41 2.62
C THR A 99 5.67 13.46 1.45
N ILE A 100 6.34 12.33 1.71
CA ILE A 100 6.47 11.22 0.76
C ILE A 100 5.48 10.14 1.19
N GLY A 101 4.36 10.03 0.49
CA GLY A 101 3.31 9.04 0.77
C GLY A 101 3.42 7.76 -0.06
N SER A 102 4.18 7.79 -1.16
CA SER A 102 4.26 6.68 -2.13
C SER A 102 5.35 5.64 -1.84
N GLY A 103 6.04 5.76 -0.72
CA GLY A 103 7.07 4.79 -0.35
C GLY A 103 6.45 3.49 0.16
N ILE A 104 6.89 2.37 -0.40
CA ILE A 104 6.51 1.04 0.05
C ILE A 104 7.65 0.48 0.89
N SER A 105 7.40 0.32 2.18
CA SER A 105 8.33 -0.37 3.07
C SER A 105 8.38 -1.85 2.74
N CYS A 106 9.58 -2.40 2.70
CA CYS A 106 9.79 -3.83 2.51
C CYS A 106 10.59 -4.41 3.68
N VAL A 107 10.00 -5.38 4.36
CA VAL A 107 10.66 -6.23 5.34
C VAL A 107 10.56 -7.67 4.84
N ILE A 108 11.69 -8.24 4.48
CA ILE A 108 11.79 -9.55 3.83
C ILE A 108 12.84 -10.36 4.56
N GLY A 109 12.49 -11.57 4.99
CA GLY A 109 13.38 -12.48 5.69
C GLY A 109 12.84 -12.91 7.06
N ASP A 110 13.74 -13.18 8.00
CA ASP A 110 13.45 -13.86 9.27
C ASP A 110 12.53 -13.14 10.25
N TYR A 111 12.14 -11.90 9.96
CA TYR A 111 11.26 -11.09 10.82
C TYR A 111 9.85 -11.64 10.98
N PHE A 112 9.39 -12.47 10.04
CA PHE A 112 8.04 -13.01 9.98
C PHE A 112 7.99 -14.54 9.80
N ASP A 113 8.90 -15.28 10.41
CA ASP A 113 8.93 -16.74 10.26
C ASP A 113 8.89 -17.20 8.78
N GLY A 114 9.64 -16.51 7.92
CA GLY A 114 9.72 -16.77 6.49
C GLY A 114 8.68 -16.06 5.62
N GLY A 115 7.83 -15.21 6.21
CA GLY A 115 6.94 -14.31 5.50
C GLY A 115 7.65 -13.05 4.98
N SER A 116 6.89 -12.18 4.37
CA SER A 116 7.35 -10.87 3.92
C SER A 116 6.29 -9.81 4.20
N HIS A 117 6.73 -8.57 4.38
CA HIS A 117 5.84 -7.42 4.49
C HIS A 117 6.17 -6.38 3.44
N ILE A 118 5.15 -5.88 2.75
CA ILE A 118 5.20 -4.67 1.92
C ILE A 118 4.00 -3.79 2.26
N GLY A 119 4.25 -2.50 2.56
CA GLY A 119 3.16 -1.59 2.94
C GLY A 119 3.50 -0.13 2.74
N TYR A 120 2.49 0.70 2.54
CA TYR A 120 2.68 2.13 2.43
C TYR A 120 2.96 2.76 3.78
N ASN A 121 4.02 3.59 3.84
CA ASN A 121 4.36 4.37 5.02
C ASN A 121 4.68 5.81 4.64
N ARG A 122 4.02 6.73 5.33
CA ARG A 122 4.28 8.16 5.20
C ARG A 122 5.62 8.54 5.83
N MET A 123 6.41 9.31 5.09
CA MET A 123 7.70 9.83 5.54
C MET A 123 7.86 11.31 5.22
N ASN A 124 8.73 11.99 5.98
CA ASN A 124 9.33 13.24 5.54
C ASN A 124 10.82 13.29 5.92
N PHE A 125 11.63 13.87 5.06
CA PHE A 125 13.07 13.94 5.24
C PHE A 125 13.51 15.38 5.52
N ARG A 126 13.32 15.82 6.76
CA ARG A 126 13.72 17.17 7.21
C ARG A 126 15.23 17.30 7.43
N TRP A 127 15.95 16.20 7.55
CA TRP A 127 17.38 16.17 7.92
C TRP A 127 18.23 15.42 6.89
N GLY A 128 18.01 15.70 5.61
CA GLY A 128 18.77 15.12 4.50
C GLY A 128 18.49 13.63 4.32
N ASN A 129 19.31 12.76 4.90
CA ASN A 129 19.16 11.30 4.86
C ASN A 129 18.39 10.72 6.05
N VAL A 130 17.91 11.56 6.97
CA VAL A 130 17.10 11.14 8.12
C VAL A 130 15.71 11.73 7.99
N GLY A 131 14.70 10.87 8.06
CA GLY A 131 13.30 11.24 8.01
C GLY A 131 12.49 10.62 9.11
N THR A 132 11.29 11.18 9.35
CA THR A 132 10.27 10.50 10.17
C THR A 132 9.60 9.39 9.36
N PHE A 133 9.18 8.35 10.05
CA PHE A 133 8.54 7.18 9.47
C PHE A 133 7.26 6.88 10.25
N GLN A 134 6.11 7.18 9.66
CA GLN A 134 4.82 6.98 10.30
C GLN A 134 4.42 5.51 10.26
N ILE A 135 4.06 4.98 11.42
CA ILE A 135 3.60 3.59 11.58
C ILE A 135 2.25 3.62 12.29
N SER A 136 1.24 3.08 11.65
CA SER A 136 -0.09 2.96 12.24
C SER A 136 -0.09 1.84 13.29
N PRO A 137 -0.56 2.14 14.53
CA PRO A 137 -0.69 1.10 15.56
C PRO A 137 -1.52 -0.08 15.07
N GLY A 138 -1.01 -1.27 15.32
CA GLY A 138 -1.65 -2.49 14.88
C GLY A 138 -1.21 -2.96 13.47
N SER A 139 -0.52 -2.18 12.61
CA SER A 139 -0.05 -2.60 11.29
C SER A 139 1.04 -3.69 11.38
N HIS A 140 1.28 -4.44 10.29
CA HIS A 140 2.39 -5.39 10.25
C HIS A 140 3.72 -4.71 10.58
N MET A 141 3.96 -3.52 10.05
CA MET A 141 5.16 -2.73 10.38
C MET A 141 5.19 -2.34 11.86
N TRP A 142 4.05 -2.06 12.48
CA TRP A 142 3.96 -1.82 13.92
C TRP A 142 4.30 -3.08 14.73
N GLN A 143 3.90 -4.25 14.27
CA GLN A 143 4.25 -5.53 14.91
C GLN A 143 5.75 -5.79 14.81
N VAL A 144 6.37 -5.60 13.61
CA VAL A 144 7.83 -5.68 13.43
C VAL A 144 8.53 -4.72 14.40
N MET A 145 8.12 -3.46 14.43
CA MET A 145 8.70 -2.47 15.31
C MET A 145 8.58 -2.87 16.79
N THR A 146 7.44 -3.39 17.20
CA THR A 146 7.17 -3.75 18.59
C THR A 146 8.02 -4.94 19.06
N GLU A 147 8.27 -5.90 18.18
CA GLU A 147 9.14 -7.04 18.46
C GLU A 147 10.58 -6.59 18.71
N HIS A 148 11.07 -5.64 17.93
CA HIS A 148 12.43 -5.08 18.05
C HIS A 148 12.56 -3.95 19.10
N TYR A 149 11.43 -3.43 19.57
CA TYR A 149 11.44 -2.27 20.49
C TYR A 149 12.12 -2.54 21.83
N LYS A 150 12.05 -3.77 22.32
CA LYS A 150 12.63 -4.17 23.61
C LYS A 150 14.15 -4.14 23.58
N ASP A 151 14.74 -4.54 22.47
CA ASP A 151 16.18 -4.71 22.31
C ASP A 151 16.87 -3.43 21.83
N ASP A 152 16.08 -2.36 21.55
CA ASP A 152 16.54 -1.07 21.01
C ASP A 152 17.46 -1.21 19.78
N GLN A 153 17.21 -2.25 18.98
CA GLN A 153 17.99 -2.51 17.78
C GLN A 153 17.37 -1.80 16.59
N PRO A 154 18.19 -1.14 15.76
CA PRO A 154 17.73 -0.62 14.48
C PRO A 154 17.22 -1.75 13.58
N ILE A 155 16.12 -1.51 12.89
CA ILE A 155 15.49 -2.49 12.01
C ILE A 155 15.94 -2.21 10.57
N PRO A 156 16.68 -3.12 9.91
CA PRO A 156 17.01 -2.96 8.51
C PRO A 156 15.75 -3.10 7.67
N LEU A 157 15.45 -2.08 6.88
CA LEU A 157 14.34 -2.11 5.93
C LEU A 157 14.65 -1.25 4.70
N THR A 158 13.88 -1.46 3.66
CA THR A 158 13.96 -0.65 2.45
C THR A 158 12.66 0.07 2.18
N MET A 159 12.77 1.25 1.54
CA MET A 159 11.63 1.98 1.01
C MET A 159 11.74 2.00 -0.51
N CYS A 160 10.80 1.33 -1.16
CA CYS A 160 10.77 1.15 -2.60
C CYS A 160 9.79 2.11 -3.27
N PHE A 161 10.15 2.62 -4.45
CA PHE A 161 9.32 3.52 -5.24
C PHE A 161 9.28 3.05 -6.69
N GLY A 162 8.13 3.23 -7.37
CA GLY A 162 7.96 2.74 -8.72
C GLY A 162 8.12 1.23 -8.81
N VAL A 163 7.44 0.51 -7.95
CA VAL A 163 7.49 -0.95 -7.86
C VAL A 163 6.59 -1.61 -8.90
N PRO A 164 6.74 -2.92 -9.16
CA PRO A 164 5.80 -3.66 -9.98
C PRO A 164 4.35 -3.44 -9.53
N PRO A 165 3.38 -3.28 -10.45
CA PRO A 165 1.99 -2.96 -10.11
C PRO A 165 1.35 -3.91 -9.10
N ALA A 166 1.68 -5.21 -9.14
CA ALA A 166 1.16 -6.17 -8.17
C ALA A 166 1.67 -5.90 -6.74
N CYS A 167 2.92 -5.45 -6.59
CA CYS A 167 3.46 -5.04 -5.29
C CYS A 167 2.76 -3.78 -4.77
N THR A 168 2.49 -2.79 -5.65
CA THR A 168 1.68 -1.60 -5.31
C THR A 168 0.31 -2.01 -4.77
N TYR A 169 -0.32 -2.95 -5.44
CA TYR A 169 -1.66 -3.44 -5.14
C TYR A 169 -1.73 -4.15 -3.78
N VAL A 170 -0.77 -5.03 -3.51
CA VAL A 170 -0.71 -5.75 -2.22
C VAL A 170 -0.31 -4.82 -1.08
N ALA A 171 0.61 -3.88 -1.31
CA ALA A 171 1.04 -2.93 -0.29
C ALA A 171 -0.09 -2.04 0.24
N GLY A 172 -1.14 -1.79 -0.54
CA GLY A 172 -2.33 -1.05 -0.13
C GLY A 172 -3.28 -1.81 0.80
N SER A 173 -3.14 -3.13 0.92
CA SER A 173 -4.06 -3.98 1.72
C SER A 173 -3.91 -3.86 3.24
N GLY A 174 -3.10 -2.97 3.72
CA GLY A 174 -2.39 -2.92 5.00
C GLY A 174 -3.15 -2.81 6.32
N PHE A 175 -4.48 -2.79 6.36
CA PHE A 175 -5.21 -2.59 7.62
C PHE A 175 -5.98 -3.81 8.16
N ASP A 176 -6.09 -4.88 7.41
CA ASP A 176 -6.95 -5.99 7.78
C ASP A 176 -6.16 -7.27 8.13
N TYR A 177 -5.67 -7.32 9.36
CA TYR A 177 -4.86 -8.44 9.88
C TYR A 177 -5.55 -9.79 9.87
N ALA A 178 -6.85 -9.83 9.99
CA ALA A 178 -7.59 -11.08 9.88
C ALA A 178 -7.59 -11.61 8.44
N ILE A 179 -7.23 -10.75 7.50
CA ILE A 179 -7.25 -11.01 6.06
C ILE A 179 -5.84 -11.36 5.57
N LEU A 180 -4.85 -10.61 6.04
CA LEU A 180 -3.43 -10.90 5.84
C LEU A 180 -2.78 -11.09 7.22
N PRO A 181 -2.79 -12.31 7.77
CA PRO A 181 -2.24 -12.57 9.09
C PRO A 181 -0.72 -12.34 9.10
N LYS A 182 -0.19 -12.01 10.29
CA LYS A 182 1.26 -11.96 10.51
C LYS A 182 1.91 -13.25 9.99
N GLY A 183 3.02 -13.09 9.27
CA GLY A 183 3.76 -14.21 8.68
C GLY A 183 3.28 -14.64 7.30
N CYS A 184 2.25 -13.99 6.72
CA CYS A 184 1.93 -14.23 5.31
C CYS A 184 3.06 -13.69 4.40
N ASP A 185 3.18 -14.31 3.23
CA ASP A 185 4.14 -13.86 2.21
C ASP A 185 3.48 -12.85 1.26
N GLU A 186 3.46 -11.56 1.63
CA GLU A 186 2.85 -10.50 0.83
C GLU A 186 3.54 -10.34 -0.54
N VAL A 187 4.86 -10.52 -0.59
CA VAL A 187 5.61 -10.50 -1.85
C VAL A 187 5.24 -11.69 -2.73
N GLY A 188 5.06 -12.86 -2.12
CA GLY A 188 4.56 -14.05 -2.82
C GLY A 188 3.13 -13.88 -3.34
N ILE A 189 2.26 -13.21 -2.59
CA ILE A 189 0.90 -12.86 -3.04
C ILE A 189 0.98 -11.95 -4.27
N ALA A 190 1.84 -10.92 -4.25
CA ALA A 190 2.07 -10.06 -5.42
C ALA A 190 2.57 -10.88 -6.62
N GLY A 191 3.48 -11.84 -6.41
CA GLY A 191 3.93 -12.77 -7.43
C GLY A 191 2.79 -13.59 -8.04
N ALA A 192 1.89 -14.10 -7.20
CA ALA A 192 0.73 -14.85 -7.66
C ALA A 192 -0.28 -13.99 -8.45
N ILE A 193 -0.47 -12.72 -8.06
CA ILE A 193 -1.31 -11.75 -8.76
C ILE A 193 -0.75 -11.46 -10.16
N GLN A 194 0.55 -11.21 -10.28
CA GLN A 194 1.19 -10.93 -11.57
C GLN A 194 1.48 -12.17 -12.43
N GLY A 195 1.31 -13.38 -11.87
CA GLY A 195 1.53 -14.63 -12.58
C GLY A 195 3.00 -15.00 -12.78
N SER A 196 3.93 -14.34 -12.07
CA SER A 196 5.38 -14.64 -12.12
C SER A 196 6.03 -14.27 -10.77
N PRO A 197 7.11 -14.98 -10.35
CA PRO A 197 7.81 -14.65 -9.12
C PRO A 197 8.26 -13.18 -9.09
N VAL A 198 8.07 -12.52 -7.94
CA VAL A 198 8.72 -11.23 -7.69
C VAL A 198 10.21 -11.47 -7.54
N ARG A 199 11.01 -10.64 -8.21
CA ARG A 199 12.47 -10.71 -8.15
C ARG A 199 12.98 -9.86 -6.98
N LEU A 200 13.80 -10.47 -6.15
CA LEU A 200 14.45 -9.83 -5.01
C LEU A 200 15.93 -9.74 -5.25
N VAL A 201 16.57 -8.74 -4.65
CA VAL A 201 18.03 -8.58 -4.65
C VAL A 201 18.52 -8.22 -3.26
N LYS A 202 19.71 -8.72 -2.89
CA LYS A 202 20.38 -8.35 -1.63
C LYS A 202 20.74 -6.87 -1.66
N CYS A 203 20.40 -6.14 -0.60
CA CYS A 203 20.77 -4.73 -0.43
C CYS A 203 22.26 -4.51 -0.42
N ARG A 204 22.70 -3.29 -0.75
CA ARG A 204 24.13 -2.91 -0.86
C ARG A 204 24.74 -2.54 0.48
N THR A 205 23.96 -1.95 1.39
CA THR A 205 24.48 -1.34 2.62
C THR A 205 23.87 -1.91 3.90
N ILE A 206 22.80 -2.68 3.79
CA ILE A 206 22.10 -3.29 4.92
C ILE A 206 21.92 -4.79 4.71
N ASP A 207 21.72 -5.53 5.79
CA ASP A 207 21.45 -6.97 5.74
C ASP A 207 19.97 -7.26 5.53
N ALA A 208 19.48 -6.94 4.34
CA ALA A 208 18.10 -7.13 3.92
C ALA A 208 18.02 -7.43 2.42
N TYR A 209 16.81 -7.78 1.96
CA TYR A 209 16.48 -7.90 0.54
C TYR A 209 15.49 -6.80 0.15
N THR A 210 15.47 -6.47 -1.16
CA THR A 210 14.57 -5.47 -1.72
C THR A 210 14.01 -5.90 -3.07
N LEU A 211 13.02 -5.17 -3.57
CA LEU A 211 12.41 -5.41 -4.88
C LEU A 211 13.38 -5.03 -6.00
N ALA A 212 13.89 -6.02 -6.73
CA ALA A 212 14.90 -5.81 -7.78
C ALA A 212 14.39 -4.95 -8.95
N ASP A 213 13.08 -4.96 -9.19
CA ASP A 213 12.42 -4.24 -10.28
C ASP A 213 11.88 -2.85 -9.88
N ALA A 214 12.15 -2.38 -8.68
CA ALA A 214 11.81 -1.02 -8.28
C ALA A 214 12.59 0.01 -9.11
N GLU A 215 12.03 1.21 -9.24
CA GLU A 215 12.68 2.34 -9.91
C GLU A 215 13.71 3.01 -8.99
N TYR A 216 13.34 3.16 -7.68
CA TYR A 216 14.22 3.64 -6.61
C TYR A 216 14.05 2.81 -5.36
N VAL A 217 15.12 2.69 -4.59
CA VAL A 217 15.10 2.12 -3.24
C VAL A 217 15.96 2.99 -2.31
N LEU A 218 15.41 3.30 -1.14
CA LEU A 218 16.17 3.82 -0.01
C LEU A 218 16.50 2.63 0.88
N GLU A 219 17.76 2.31 1.04
CA GLU A 219 18.23 1.32 2.01
C GLU A 219 18.53 2.01 3.33
N GLY A 220 18.17 1.41 4.46
CA GLY A 220 18.46 2.05 5.75
C GLY A 220 17.94 1.30 6.95
N TYR A 221 17.96 2.01 8.08
CA TYR A 221 17.55 1.49 9.37
C TYR A 221 16.45 2.33 9.99
N LEU A 222 15.37 1.67 10.40
CA LEU A 222 14.34 2.27 11.25
C LEU A 222 14.81 2.22 12.71
N HIS A 223 14.76 3.36 13.38
CA HIS A 223 15.12 3.52 14.80
C HIS A 223 13.85 3.70 15.65
N PRO A 224 13.31 2.65 16.27
CA PRO A 224 12.01 2.70 16.95
C PRO A 224 11.93 3.70 18.09
N ARG A 225 13.06 3.94 18.80
CA ARG A 225 13.12 4.85 19.95
C ARG A 225 13.57 6.26 19.63
N ASP A 226 14.29 6.48 18.52
CA ASP A 226 14.60 7.83 18.04
C ASP A 226 13.36 8.41 17.38
N LYS A 227 12.57 9.16 18.15
CA LYS A 227 11.33 9.79 17.66
C LYS A 227 11.52 11.29 17.51
N ARG A 228 11.19 11.80 16.31
CA ARG A 228 11.27 13.23 15.99
C ARG A 228 9.93 13.76 15.55
N TYR A 229 9.75 15.07 15.69
CA TYR A 229 8.55 15.74 15.21
C TYR A 229 8.49 15.80 13.69
N GLU A 230 7.32 15.52 13.12
CA GLU A 230 7.07 15.58 11.68
C GLU A 230 7.18 17.00 11.11
N THR A 231 6.93 18.04 11.93
CA THR A 231 7.04 19.45 11.49
C THR A 231 7.90 20.30 12.41
N ALA A 232 8.52 21.34 11.86
CA ALA A 232 9.32 22.30 12.61
C ALA A 232 8.47 23.09 13.64
N GLU A 233 7.21 23.34 13.33
CA GLU A 233 6.30 24.06 14.22
C GLU A 233 5.96 23.22 15.46
N SER A 234 5.66 21.93 15.27
CA SER A 234 5.42 20.99 16.37
C SER A 234 6.66 20.81 17.25
N GLU A 235 7.84 20.73 16.63
CA GLU A 235 9.11 20.64 17.33
C GLU A 235 9.38 21.87 18.18
N LYS A 236 9.25 23.08 17.61
CA LYS A 236 9.43 24.35 18.33
C LYS A 236 8.47 24.53 19.51
N ALA A 237 7.24 24.03 19.35
CA ALA A 237 6.19 24.15 20.37
C ALA A 237 6.21 22.98 21.37
N ASP A 238 7.00 21.94 21.13
CA ASP A 238 7.02 20.67 21.87
C ASP A 238 5.63 20.06 22.07
N VAL A 239 4.81 20.01 20.98
CA VAL A 239 3.42 19.56 21.06
C VAL A 239 3.05 18.69 19.86
N GLN A 240 2.33 17.60 20.12
CA GLN A 240 1.77 16.68 19.13
C GLN A 240 0.28 16.97 18.90
N GLY A 241 -0.22 16.64 17.70
CA GLY A 241 -1.65 16.67 17.40
C GLY A 241 -2.25 18.06 17.25
N ARG A 242 -1.44 19.12 17.21
CA ARG A 242 -1.92 20.52 17.15
C ARG A 242 -1.77 21.12 15.76
N PHE A 243 -0.58 21.07 15.19
CA PHE A 243 -0.28 21.72 13.90
C PHE A 243 -0.67 20.83 12.74
N HIS A 244 -1.05 21.44 11.62
CA HIS A 244 -1.29 20.73 10.37
C HIS A 244 0.01 20.14 9.83
N PHE A 245 -0.10 18.99 9.17
CA PHE A 245 1.05 18.35 8.56
C PHE A 245 0.80 18.07 7.08
N HIS A 246 -0.11 17.15 6.78
CA HIS A 246 -0.38 16.76 5.42
C HIS A 246 -1.89 16.49 5.25
N PRO A 247 -2.44 16.58 4.02
CA PRO A 247 -3.84 16.27 3.82
C PRO A 247 -4.09 14.79 4.00
N GLU A 248 -5.10 14.47 4.80
CA GLU A 248 -5.60 13.11 4.92
C GLU A 248 -6.57 12.81 3.76
N TRP A 249 -6.62 11.59 3.37
CA TRP A 249 -7.50 11.12 2.32
C TRP A 249 -9.00 11.34 2.61
N ALA A 250 -9.41 11.43 3.85
CA ALA A 250 -10.78 11.79 4.24
C ALA A 250 -11.14 13.28 4.01
N GLY A 251 -10.25 14.08 3.40
CA GLY A 251 -10.52 15.45 2.98
C GLY A 251 -10.27 16.54 4.04
N TYR A 252 -9.60 16.22 5.13
CA TYR A 252 -9.15 17.21 6.13
C TYR A 252 -7.62 17.20 6.27
N MET A 253 -7.09 18.23 6.92
CA MET A 253 -5.66 18.30 7.22
C MET A 253 -5.30 17.46 8.46
N GLY A 254 -4.49 16.45 8.26
CA GLY A 254 -3.90 15.66 9.32
C GLY A 254 -2.99 16.47 10.22
N LYS A 255 -2.69 15.93 11.39
CA LYS A 255 -1.86 16.59 12.42
C LYS A 255 -0.48 15.95 12.49
N ALA A 256 0.48 16.80 12.89
CA ALA A 256 1.86 16.38 13.11
C ALA A 256 2.04 15.70 14.47
N TYR A 257 2.78 14.61 14.48
CA TYR A 257 3.13 13.83 15.66
C TYR A 257 4.65 13.64 15.77
N LYS A 258 5.09 12.95 16.81
CA LYS A 258 6.43 12.35 16.89
C LYS A 258 6.36 10.95 16.29
N ALA A 259 7.22 10.67 15.31
CA ALA A 259 7.34 9.37 14.68
C ALA A 259 8.77 8.83 14.80
N PRO A 260 8.99 7.51 14.79
CA PRO A 260 10.30 6.91 14.66
C PRO A 260 11.08 7.49 13.49
N THR A 261 12.41 7.45 13.52
CA THR A 261 13.24 7.92 12.42
C THR A 261 13.71 6.77 11.53
N PHE A 262 13.80 7.04 10.24
CA PHE A 262 14.42 6.17 9.25
C PHE A 262 15.70 6.84 8.73
N HIS A 263 16.85 6.15 8.87
CA HIS A 263 18.17 6.63 8.48
C HIS A 263 18.61 5.93 7.21
N VAL A 264 18.69 6.67 6.12
CA VAL A 264 19.10 6.16 4.81
C VAL A 264 20.60 6.00 4.73
N THR A 265 21.07 4.85 4.30
CA THR A 265 22.48 4.49 4.12
C THR A 265 22.89 4.41 2.65
N ALA A 266 21.94 4.15 1.76
CA ALA A 266 22.13 4.22 0.31
C ALA A 266 20.82 4.54 -0.40
N ILE A 267 20.96 5.15 -1.57
CA ILE A 267 19.89 5.31 -2.56
C ILE A 267 20.31 4.53 -3.79
N THR A 268 19.54 3.52 -4.16
CA THR A 268 19.78 2.74 -5.37
C THR A 268 18.68 3.01 -6.37
N MET A 269 18.98 2.99 -7.66
CA MET A 269 18.01 3.31 -8.69
C MET A 269 18.36 2.74 -10.05
N ARG A 270 17.39 2.71 -10.95
CA ARG A 270 17.61 2.52 -12.38
C ARG A 270 18.46 3.65 -12.93
N LYS A 271 19.11 3.42 -14.07
CA LYS A 271 19.95 4.45 -14.73
C LYS A 271 19.19 5.75 -14.93
N ARG A 272 19.84 6.87 -14.56
CA ARG A 272 19.29 8.23 -14.70
C ARG A 272 18.95 8.60 -16.14
N GLU A 273 19.70 8.09 -17.11
CA GLU A 273 19.42 8.31 -18.54
C GLU A 273 18.05 7.75 -18.94
N GLY A 274 17.61 6.66 -18.30
CA GLY A 274 16.27 6.09 -18.47
C GLY A 274 15.16 6.87 -17.76
N LYS A 275 15.53 7.88 -16.95
CA LYS A 275 14.63 8.67 -16.12
C LYS A 275 13.70 7.78 -15.31
N PRO A 276 14.18 7.20 -14.20
CA PRO A 276 13.38 6.36 -13.32
C PRO A 276 12.03 6.96 -12.99
N LEU A 277 11.01 6.12 -12.96
CA LEU A 277 9.61 6.50 -12.80
C LEU A 277 9.19 6.44 -11.33
N ILE A 278 8.53 7.48 -10.85
CA ILE A 278 7.90 7.48 -9.54
C ILE A 278 6.37 7.57 -9.70
N PHE A 279 5.66 6.91 -8.80
CA PHE A 279 4.22 7.01 -8.65
C PHE A 279 3.93 7.79 -7.35
N PRO A 280 3.82 9.14 -7.40
CA PRO A 280 3.53 9.92 -6.21
C PRO A 280 2.09 9.67 -5.77
N LEU A 281 1.95 9.23 -4.52
CA LEU A 281 0.69 9.00 -3.84
C LEU A 281 0.72 9.81 -2.55
N GLY A 282 -0.34 10.47 -2.19
CA GLY A 282 -0.28 11.28 -0.97
C GLY A 282 -1.56 11.93 -0.51
N VAL A 283 -2.62 11.87 -1.29
CA VAL A 283 -3.97 12.31 -0.93
C VAL A 283 -4.97 11.31 -1.44
N HIS A 284 -6.15 11.29 -0.83
CA HIS A 284 -7.22 10.42 -1.30
C HIS A 284 -7.59 10.71 -2.74
N THR A 285 -7.44 9.70 -3.57
CA THR A 285 -7.73 9.71 -5.00
C THR A 285 -8.37 8.39 -5.40
N ALA A 286 -8.83 8.29 -6.65
CA ALA A 286 -9.28 7.00 -7.18
C ALA A 286 -8.16 5.94 -7.21
N ASP A 287 -6.90 6.36 -7.40
CA ASP A 287 -5.72 5.47 -7.27
C ASP A 287 -5.69 4.80 -5.90
N ASP A 288 -5.73 5.60 -4.85
CA ASP A 288 -5.66 5.17 -3.47
C ASP A 288 -6.81 4.21 -3.13
N SER A 289 -8.04 4.60 -3.47
CA SER A 289 -9.23 3.76 -3.30
C SER A 289 -9.10 2.40 -3.98
N ASN A 290 -8.72 2.36 -5.23
CA ASN A 290 -8.62 1.11 -5.98
C ASN A 290 -7.46 0.23 -5.50
N ILE A 291 -6.38 0.82 -4.99
CA ILE A 291 -5.28 0.09 -4.36
C ILE A 291 -5.74 -0.52 -3.02
N ASP A 292 -6.36 0.28 -2.16
CA ASP A 292 -6.77 -0.14 -0.81
C ASP A 292 -7.86 -1.22 -0.84
N THR A 293 -8.86 -1.08 -1.70
CA THR A 293 -10.05 -1.95 -1.64
C THR A 293 -9.87 -3.30 -2.31
N SER A 294 -9.01 -3.41 -3.28
CA SER A 294 -8.96 -4.55 -4.19
C SER A 294 -8.56 -5.87 -3.53
N VAL A 295 -7.52 -5.85 -2.71
CA VAL A 295 -7.14 -7.04 -1.93
C VAL A 295 -8.16 -7.30 -0.83
N ARG A 296 -8.70 -6.24 -0.23
CA ARG A 296 -9.71 -6.33 0.83
C ARG A 296 -11.00 -6.99 0.36
N GLU A 297 -11.54 -6.61 -0.81
CA GLU A 297 -12.70 -7.27 -1.40
C GLU A 297 -12.47 -8.77 -1.58
N SER A 298 -11.29 -9.12 -2.10
CA SER A 298 -10.90 -10.51 -2.36
C SER A 298 -10.73 -11.33 -1.09
N ALA A 299 -10.23 -10.71 -0.06
CA ALA A 299 -10.03 -11.34 1.23
C ALA A 299 -11.35 -11.53 1.99
N ILE A 300 -12.28 -10.59 1.90
CA ILE A 300 -13.67 -10.77 2.38
C ILE A 300 -14.33 -11.92 1.62
N TYR A 301 -14.15 -11.98 0.31
CA TYR A 301 -14.66 -13.10 -0.50
C TYR A 301 -14.06 -14.43 -0.01
N ALA A 302 -12.74 -14.52 0.17
CA ALA A 302 -12.07 -15.72 0.67
C ALA A 302 -12.56 -16.12 2.08
N LEU A 303 -12.79 -15.15 2.96
CA LEU A 303 -13.40 -15.40 4.29
C LEU A 303 -14.77 -16.03 4.16
N CYS A 304 -15.64 -15.48 3.31
CA CYS A 304 -16.98 -16.03 3.06
C CYS A 304 -16.94 -17.45 2.49
N GLU A 305 -16.03 -17.69 1.53
CA GLU A 305 -15.83 -19.02 0.94
C GLU A 305 -15.34 -20.08 1.95
N ARG A 306 -14.55 -19.69 2.94
CA ARG A 306 -14.13 -20.59 4.05
C ARG A 306 -15.26 -20.89 5.02
N LEU A 307 -16.20 -19.95 5.21
CA LEU A 307 -17.35 -20.15 6.08
C LEU A 307 -18.40 -21.04 5.43
N GLN A 308 -18.83 -20.71 4.23
CA GLN A 308 -19.79 -21.48 3.44
C GLN A 308 -19.58 -21.23 1.96
N PRO A 309 -18.95 -22.18 1.23
CA PRO A 309 -18.59 -22.02 -0.17
C PRO A 309 -19.79 -21.82 -1.11
N GLY A 310 -19.63 -20.94 -2.09
CA GLY A 310 -20.52 -20.78 -3.24
C GLY A 310 -21.81 -20.00 -2.98
N ILE A 311 -22.01 -19.42 -1.80
CA ILE A 311 -23.15 -18.52 -1.52
C ILE A 311 -22.80 -17.09 -1.93
N VAL A 312 -21.64 -16.58 -1.55
CA VAL A 312 -21.20 -15.24 -1.94
C VAL A 312 -20.73 -15.26 -3.38
N GLN A 313 -21.35 -14.45 -4.22
CA GLN A 313 -21.04 -14.37 -5.64
C GLN A 313 -19.97 -13.33 -5.94
N ASN A 314 -20.02 -12.21 -5.21
CA ASN A 314 -19.08 -11.13 -5.35
C ASN A 314 -19.04 -10.24 -4.10
N VAL A 315 -18.01 -9.44 -3.99
CA VAL A 315 -17.81 -8.44 -2.94
C VAL A 315 -17.42 -7.12 -3.60
N HIS A 316 -17.97 -6.03 -3.10
CA HIS A 316 -17.62 -4.69 -3.55
C HIS A 316 -17.50 -3.72 -2.38
N ILE A 317 -16.47 -2.86 -2.44
CA ILE A 317 -16.26 -1.75 -1.53
C ILE A 317 -16.38 -0.46 -2.36
N PRO A 318 -17.54 0.21 -2.37
CA PRO A 318 -17.72 1.45 -3.13
C PRO A 318 -16.77 2.55 -2.66
N TYR A 319 -16.42 3.47 -3.57
CA TYR A 319 -15.54 4.61 -3.27
C TYR A 319 -15.93 5.38 -2.01
N CYS A 320 -17.21 5.56 -1.75
CA CYS A 320 -17.70 6.24 -0.53
C CYS A 320 -17.56 5.42 0.75
N MET A 321 -17.15 4.16 0.64
CA MET A 321 -16.98 3.24 1.78
C MET A 321 -15.53 2.76 1.95
N THR A 322 -14.57 3.27 1.16
CA THR A 322 -13.22 2.72 1.10
C THR A 322 -12.51 2.72 2.43
N ASP A 323 -12.30 3.86 3.01
CA ASP A 323 -11.32 3.99 4.08
C ASP A 323 -11.84 3.63 5.48
N TRP A 324 -13.12 3.82 5.72
CA TRP A 324 -13.68 3.62 7.06
C TRP A 324 -14.84 2.66 7.07
N GLY A 325 -14.81 1.82 6.09
CA GLY A 325 -15.35 0.63 6.43
C GLY A 325 -16.73 0.28 6.07
N GLY A 326 -17.02 0.21 4.81
CA GLY A 326 -18.17 -0.54 4.40
C GLY A 326 -17.84 -1.53 3.32
N CYS A 327 -18.58 -2.60 3.22
CA CYS A 327 -18.57 -3.50 2.09
C CYS A 327 -19.96 -4.01 1.77
N ILE A 328 -20.14 -4.43 0.54
CA ILE A 328 -21.37 -5.02 0.01
C ILE A 328 -21.03 -6.42 -0.47
N ILE A 329 -21.77 -7.42 -0.03
CA ILE A 329 -21.67 -8.79 -0.51
C ILE A 329 -22.94 -9.15 -1.31
N GLN A 330 -22.73 -9.72 -2.47
CA GLN A 330 -23.83 -10.26 -3.29
C GLN A 330 -23.97 -11.75 -2.98
N VAL A 331 -25.15 -12.17 -2.51
CA VAL A 331 -25.41 -13.54 -2.10
C VAL A 331 -26.42 -14.25 -2.98
N LYS A 332 -26.17 -15.52 -3.25
CA LYS A 332 -27.10 -16.42 -3.96
C LYS A 332 -27.36 -17.65 -3.10
N LYS A 333 -28.57 -17.71 -2.54
CA LYS A 333 -29.03 -18.90 -1.83
C LYS A 333 -29.49 -19.97 -2.83
N ARG A 334 -28.98 -21.17 -2.71
CA ARG A 334 -29.32 -22.31 -3.60
C ARG A 334 -30.58 -23.06 -3.12
N ASN A 335 -30.88 -22.98 -1.85
CA ASN A 335 -32.00 -23.66 -1.22
C ASN A 335 -32.36 -23.02 0.15
N GLN A 336 -33.45 -23.47 0.78
CA GLN A 336 -33.93 -22.92 2.04
C GLN A 336 -33.00 -23.17 3.24
N ILE A 337 -32.14 -24.20 3.18
CA ILE A 337 -31.21 -24.52 4.29
C ILE A 337 -30.12 -23.44 4.39
N GLU A 338 -29.90 -22.73 3.30
CA GLU A 338 -28.92 -21.63 3.28
C GLU A 338 -29.50 -20.29 3.78
N GLU A 339 -30.77 -20.26 4.16
CA GLU A 339 -31.38 -19.06 4.75
C GLU A 339 -30.70 -18.73 6.08
N GLY A 340 -30.37 -17.44 6.26
CA GLY A 340 -29.68 -16.94 7.45
C GLY A 340 -28.14 -16.86 7.32
N TRP A 341 -27.52 -17.51 6.33
CA TRP A 341 -26.07 -17.43 6.13
C TRP A 341 -25.57 -16.00 5.90
N GLN A 342 -26.37 -15.16 5.27
CA GLN A 342 -26.03 -13.74 5.09
C GLN A 342 -25.70 -13.06 6.43
N ARG A 343 -26.37 -13.38 7.52
CA ARG A 343 -26.07 -12.83 8.85
C ARG A 343 -24.74 -13.33 9.39
N ASN A 344 -24.41 -14.60 9.13
CA ASN A 344 -23.12 -15.17 9.54
C ASN A 344 -21.97 -14.50 8.81
N PHE A 345 -22.10 -14.26 7.51
CA PHE A 345 -21.11 -13.52 6.73
C PHE A 345 -20.94 -12.09 7.24
N LEU A 346 -22.05 -11.34 7.43
CA LEU A 346 -22.00 -9.98 7.94
C LEU A 346 -21.34 -9.91 9.33
N SER A 347 -21.65 -10.85 10.23
CA SER A 347 -21.03 -10.93 11.56
C SER A 347 -19.53 -11.23 11.47
N ALA A 348 -19.12 -12.14 10.60
CA ALA A 348 -17.72 -12.46 10.38
C ALA A 348 -16.94 -11.27 9.79
N ILE A 349 -17.50 -10.61 8.80
CA ILE A 349 -16.90 -9.42 8.17
C ILE A 349 -16.71 -8.29 9.19
N LEU A 350 -17.73 -7.98 9.97
CA LEU A 350 -17.68 -6.92 10.99
C LEU A 350 -16.71 -7.25 12.14
N SER A 351 -16.44 -8.53 12.39
CA SER A 351 -15.54 -8.95 13.47
C SER A 351 -14.09 -9.11 13.04
N CYS A 352 -13.81 -9.29 11.74
CA CYS A 352 -12.46 -9.57 11.25
C CYS A 352 -11.61 -8.32 10.97
N SER A 353 -12.23 -7.14 10.87
CA SER A 353 -11.55 -5.89 10.59
C SER A 353 -11.99 -4.79 11.54
N GLN A 354 -11.06 -4.22 12.26
CA GLN A 354 -11.36 -3.08 13.16
C GLN A 354 -11.81 -1.82 12.39
N GLY A 355 -11.51 -1.73 11.12
CA GLY A 355 -11.94 -0.64 10.24
C GLY A 355 -13.36 -0.81 9.71
N MET A 356 -13.89 -2.04 9.67
CA MET A 356 -15.20 -2.33 9.08
C MET A 356 -16.34 -1.88 9.98
N ARG A 357 -17.18 -0.98 9.50
CA ARG A 357 -18.29 -0.37 10.25
C ARG A 357 -19.66 -0.67 9.68
N LEU A 358 -19.70 -1.02 8.39
CA LEU A 358 -20.92 -1.30 7.66
C LEU A 358 -20.71 -2.51 6.75
N ALA A 359 -21.59 -3.49 6.84
CA ALA A 359 -21.61 -4.60 5.89
C ALA A 359 -23.05 -4.82 5.42
N ILE A 360 -23.25 -4.87 4.11
CA ILE A 360 -24.54 -5.02 3.48
C ILE A 360 -24.55 -6.31 2.67
N ALA A 361 -25.59 -7.12 2.82
CA ALA A 361 -25.81 -8.30 2.00
C ALA A 361 -27.04 -8.07 1.12
N VAL A 362 -26.85 -8.22 -0.19
CA VAL A 362 -27.93 -8.09 -1.17
C VAL A 362 -28.10 -9.36 -2.00
N SER A 363 -29.25 -9.56 -2.59
CA SER A 363 -29.55 -10.70 -3.45
C SER A 363 -28.79 -10.61 -4.80
N GLU A 364 -28.76 -11.72 -5.54
CA GLU A 364 -28.04 -11.83 -6.81
C GLU A 364 -28.53 -10.93 -7.94
N ASP A 365 -29.76 -10.42 -7.84
CA ASP A 365 -30.41 -9.53 -8.78
C ASP A 365 -30.08 -8.04 -8.57
N VAL A 366 -29.41 -7.70 -7.47
CA VAL A 366 -29.00 -6.32 -7.17
C VAL A 366 -27.62 -6.04 -7.75
N ASP A 367 -27.48 -4.93 -8.48
CA ASP A 367 -26.17 -4.48 -8.96
C ASP A 367 -25.35 -3.85 -7.81
N ILE A 368 -24.36 -4.57 -7.31
CA ILE A 368 -23.50 -4.10 -6.20
C ILE A 368 -22.57 -2.94 -6.58
N TYR A 369 -22.48 -2.60 -7.87
CA TYR A 369 -21.70 -1.45 -8.35
C TYR A 369 -22.56 -0.19 -8.51
N SER A 370 -23.89 -0.31 -8.36
CA SER A 370 -24.86 0.79 -8.38
C SER A 370 -25.29 1.14 -6.96
N MET A 371 -24.84 2.28 -6.45
CA MET A 371 -25.30 2.76 -5.13
C MET A 371 -26.81 3.04 -5.12
N ASP A 372 -27.39 3.42 -6.24
CA ASP A 372 -28.84 3.64 -6.36
C ASP A 372 -29.60 2.32 -6.16
N ASP A 373 -29.14 1.22 -6.81
CA ASP A 373 -29.73 -0.10 -6.63
C ASP A 373 -29.61 -0.59 -5.18
N ILE A 374 -28.44 -0.41 -4.58
CA ILE A 374 -28.18 -0.83 -3.19
C ILE A 374 -29.06 -0.06 -2.21
N MET A 375 -29.24 1.24 -2.41
CA MET A 375 -30.07 2.07 -1.53
C MET A 375 -31.55 1.92 -1.78
N TRP A 376 -31.96 1.35 -2.92
CA TRP A 376 -33.34 1.02 -3.23
C TRP A 376 -33.84 -0.27 -2.54
N CYS A 377 -32.95 -1.22 -2.27
CA CYS A 377 -33.26 -2.48 -1.57
C CYS A 377 -33.42 -2.28 -0.07
#